data_acf935abe632500f427ffd1bc404dc43
#
_entry.id   acf935abe632500f427ffd1bc404dc43
#
_cell.length_a   1.000
_cell.length_b   1.000
_cell.length_c   1.000
_cell.angle_alpha   90.00
_cell.angle_beta   90.00
_cell.angle_gamma   90.00
#
_symmetry.space_group_name_H-M   'P 1'
#
loop_
_entity.id
_entity.type
_entity.pdbx_description
1 polymer ?
#
loop_
_entity_poly.entity_id
_entity_poly.type
_entity_poly.pdbx_seq_one_letter_code
_entity_poly.pdbx_strand_id
1 'polypeptide(L)'
;METAYRKMGHAKKIAESLQTVYAITGYGAENSAGEQVGRAIRELQQAAVYDDALSGPSQTLSDIDGLLNDFNREISAYLSELTFSEEEYYETEKRLDEIN
;
A
#
# COMPACT_ATOMS: atom_id res chain seq x y z
N MET A 1 -2.68 -25.80 6.15
CA MET A 1 -4.11 -25.64 6.43
C MET A 1 -4.39 -24.69 7.58
N GLU A 2 -3.76 -24.85 8.72
CA GLU A 2 -3.93 -23.96 9.86
C GLU A 2 -3.54 -22.52 9.54
N THR A 3 -2.48 -22.34 8.79
CA THR A 3 -2.00 -21.01 8.42
C THR A 3 -3.02 -20.24 7.57
N ALA A 4 -3.63 -20.91 6.59
CA ALA A 4 -4.65 -20.31 5.73
C ALA A 4 -5.91 -19.98 6.52
N TYR A 5 -6.29 -20.88 7.43
CA TYR A 5 -7.46 -20.69 8.28
C TYR A 5 -7.28 -19.49 9.23
N ARG A 6 -6.09 -19.37 9.82
CA ARG A 6 -5.77 -18.23 10.69
C ARG A 6 -5.81 -16.91 9.92
N LYS A 7 -5.29 -16.92 8.70
CA LYS A 7 -5.31 -15.74 7.83
C LYS A 7 -6.73 -15.28 7.58
N MET A 8 -7.63 -16.22 7.26
CA MET A 8 -9.03 -15.89 7.03
C MET A 8 -9.72 -15.40 8.28
N GLY A 9 -9.41 -15.97 9.45
CA GLY A 9 -9.96 -15.56 10.73
C GLY A 9 -9.55 -14.15 11.14
N HIS A 10 -8.44 -13.64 10.60
CA HIS A 10 -7.95 -12.30 10.91
C HIS A 10 -8.01 -11.35 9.70
N ALA A 11 -8.71 -11.73 8.63
CA ALA A 11 -8.77 -10.97 7.40
C ALA A 11 -9.25 -9.53 7.62
N LYS A 12 -10.27 -9.35 8.45
CA LYS A 12 -10.79 -8.01 8.74
C LYS A 12 -9.74 -7.11 9.39
N LYS A 13 -9.02 -7.67 10.37
CA LYS A 13 -7.98 -6.93 11.08
C LYS A 13 -6.81 -6.59 10.16
N ILE A 14 -6.39 -7.55 9.33
CA ILE A 14 -5.35 -7.34 8.34
C ILE A 14 -5.77 -6.23 7.38
N ALA A 15 -7.00 -6.30 6.86
CA ALA A 15 -7.50 -5.30 5.92
C ALA A 15 -7.55 -3.91 6.54
N GLU A 16 -8.01 -3.79 7.78
CA GLU A 16 -8.05 -2.51 8.49
C GLU A 16 -6.67 -1.90 8.65
N SER A 17 -5.69 -2.72 9.06
CA SER A 17 -4.32 -2.26 9.22
C SER A 17 -3.71 -1.82 7.90
N LEU A 18 -3.93 -2.59 6.84
CA LEU A 18 -3.37 -2.27 5.53
C LEU A 18 -4.05 -1.07 4.88
N GLN A 19 -5.33 -0.86 5.13
CA GLN A 19 -6.01 0.34 4.67
C GLN A 19 -5.44 1.58 5.33
N THR A 20 -5.10 1.49 6.61
CA THR A 20 -4.42 2.58 7.32
C THR A 20 -3.04 2.82 6.74
N VAL A 21 -2.27 1.76 6.51
CA VAL A 21 -0.94 1.86 5.88
C VAL A 21 -1.06 2.51 4.50
N TYR A 22 -2.00 2.07 3.69
CA TYR A 22 -2.21 2.61 2.35
C TYR A 22 -2.55 4.10 2.39
N ALA A 23 -3.40 4.50 3.34
CA ALA A 23 -3.77 5.91 3.50
C ALA A 23 -2.56 6.77 3.88
N ILE A 24 -1.66 6.23 4.73
CA ILE A 24 -0.46 6.95 5.18
C ILE A 24 0.57 7.04 4.06
N THR A 25 0.77 5.95 3.29
CA THR A 25 1.82 5.84 2.29
C THR A 25 1.37 6.19 0.88
N GLY A 26 0.09 6.48 0.69
CA GLY A 26 -0.47 6.76 -0.63
C GLY A 26 -0.20 8.18 -1.10
N TYR A 27 -0.90 8.57 -2.16
CA TYR A 27 -0.73 9.87 -2.81
C TYR A 27 -1.99 10.73 -2.75
N GLY A 28 -3.08 10.20 -2.19
CA GLY A 28 -4.38 10.85 -2.24
C GLY A 28 -4.71 11.77 -1.08
N ALA A 29 -3.99 11.69 0.01
CA ALA A 29 -4.24 12.50 1.21
C ALA A 29 -3.17 13.56 1.38
N GLU A 30 -3.56 14.71 1.89
CA GLU A 30 -2.67 15.87 2.02
C GLU A 30 -1.42 15.60 2.84
N ASN A 31 -1.51 14.77 3.87
CA ASN A 31 -0.38 14.45 4.75
C ASN A 31 0.16 13.04 4.50
N SER A 32 -0.19 12.41 3.38
CA SER A 32 0.31 11.08 3.06
C SER A 32 1.79 11.15 2.66
N ALA A 33 2.48 10.01 2.82
CA ALA A 33 3.91 9.93 2.50
C ALA A 33 4.18 10.26 1.04
N GLY A 34 3.34 9.78 0.12
CA GLY A 34 3.50 10.06 -1.31
C GLY A 34 3.42 11.54 -1.62
N GLU A 35 2.47 12.25 -1.01
CA GLU A 35 2.35 13.69 -1.17
C GLU A 35 3.55 14.42 -0.60
N GLN A 36 4.02 14.03 0.58
CA GLN A 36 5.16 14.66 1.23
C GLN A 36 6.45 14.42 0.44
N VAL A 37 6.67 13.21 -0.04
CA VAL A 37 7.83 12.89 -0.87
C VAL A 37 7.79 13.70 -2.17
N GLY A 38 6.62 13.80 -2.80
CA GLY A 38 6.45 14.59 -4.03
C GLY A 38 6.80 16.06 -3.82
N ARG A 39 6.36 16.63 -2.69
CA ARG A 39 6.69 18.02 -2.34
C ARG A 39 8.20 18.17 -2.13
N ALA A 40 8.81 17.22 -1.42
CA ALA A 40 10.24 17.25 -1.17
C ALA A 40 11.03 17.17 -2.47
N ILE A 41 10.60 16.33 -3.42
CA ILE A 41 11.25 16.22 -4.73
C ILE A 41 11.21 17.57 -5.44
N ARG A 42 10.05 18.23 -5.46
CA ARG A 42 9.92 19.53 -6.14
C ARG A 42 10.82 20.58 -5.52
N GLU A 43 10.86 20.63 -4.18
CA GLU A 43 11.74 21.58 -3.47
C GLU A 43 13.21 21.29 -3.75
N LEU A 44 13.60 20.03 -3.73
CA LEU A 44 14.98 19.63 -3.98
C LEU A 44 15.39 19.94 -5.42
N GLN A 45 14.50 19.77 -6.38
CA GLN A 45 14.76 20.11 -7.78
C GLN A 45 15.00 21.60 -7.96
N GLN A 46 14.25 22.43 -7.22
CA GLN A 46 14.46 23.88 -7.23
C GLN A 46 15.84 24.25 -6.71
N ALA A 47 16.26 23.61 -5.62
CA ALA A 47 17.60 23.84 -5.05
C ALA A 47 18.70 23.35 -5.99
N ALA A 48 18.47 22.24 -6.69
CA ALA A 48 19.44 21.63 -7.58
C ALA A 48 19.78 22.51 -8.78
N VAL A 49 18.92 23.45 -9.14
CA VAL A 49 19.20 24.44 -10.19
C VAL A 49 20.42 25.29 -9.81
N TYR A 50 20.62 25.52 -8.51
CA TYR A 50 21.68 26.38 -8.01
C TYR A 50 22.95 25.62 -7.63
N ASP A 51 22.88 24.30 -7.47
CA ASP A 51 24.02 23.49 -7.07
C ASP A 51 23.91 22.07 -7.63
N ASP A 52 24.76 21.76 -8.59
CA ASP A 52 24.78 20.46 -9.28
C ASP A 52 25.06 19.29 -8.32
N ALA A 53 25.69 19.55 -7.19
CA ALA A 53 25.95 18.53 -6.17
C ALA A 53 24.67 17.92 -5.63
N LEU A 54 23.54 18.61 -5.77
CA LEU A 54 22.24 18.13 -5.30
C LEU A 54 21.57 17.17 -6.29
N SER A 55 22.15 16.98 -7.48
CA SER A 55 21.58 16.04 -8.46
C SER A 55 21.58 14.60 -7.95
N GLY A 56 22.60 14.19 -7.20
CA GLY A 56 22.68 12.87 -6.57
C GLY A 56 21.55 12.62 -5.58
N PRO A 57 21.43 13.45 -4.53
CA PRO A 57 20.30 13.34 -3.59
C PRO A 57 18.94 13.44 -4.27
N SER A 58 18.79 14.27 -5.27
CA SER A 58 17.55 14.42 -6.02
C SER A 58 17.16 13.11 -6.72
N GLN A 59 18.12 12.45 -7.32
CA GLN A 59 17.89 11.14 -7.96
C GLN A 59 17.53 10.09 -6.91
N THR A 60 18.22 10.08 -5.79
CA THR A 60 17.93 9.14 -4.70
C THR A 60 16.48 9.31 -4.20
N LEU A 61 16.04 10.54 -4.03
CA LEU A 61 14.66 10.79 -3.58
C LEU A 61 13.64 10.36 -4.62
N SER A 62 13.94 10.54 -5.91
CA SER A 62 13.08 10.04 -7.00
C SER A 62 12.99 8.53 -6.97
N ASP A 63 14.10 7.84 -6.68
CA ASP A 63 14.12 6.38 -6.56
C ASP A 63 13.26 5.93 -5.38
N ILE A 64 13.30 6.64 -4.27
CA ILE A 64 12.45 6.37 -3.10
C ILE A 64 10.98 6.51 -3.49
N ASP A 65 10.62 7.54 -4.24
CA ASP A 65 9.26 7.73 -4.72
C ASP A 65 8.81 6.55 -5.59
N GLY A 66 9.68 6.06 -6.46
CA GLY A 66 9.41 4.88 -7.28
C GLY A 66 9.14 3.65 -6.44
N LEU A 67 9.96 3.43 -5.40
CA LEU A 67 9.78 2.30 -4.47
C LEU A 67 8.48 2.44 -3.67
N LEU A 68 8.14 3.66 -3.27
CA LEU A 68 6.88 3.91 -2.56
C LEU A 68 5.68 3.61 -3.45
N ASN A 69 5.77 3.96 -4.72
CA ASN A 69 4.74 3.66 -5.71
C ASN A 69 4.56 2.15 -5.87
N ASP A 70 5.68 1.42 -5.98
CA ASP A 70 5.66 -0.04 -6.08
C ASP A 70 5.05 -0.67 -4.83
N PHE A 71 5.42 -0.16 -3.66
CA PHE A 71 4.86 -0.60 -2.39
C PHE A 71 3.33 -0.43 -2.36
N ASN A 72 2.85 0.72 -2.79
CA ASN A 72 1.40 0.99 -2.81
C ASN A 72 0.66 0.04 -3.75
N ARG A 73 1.28 -0.32 -4.88
CA ARG A 73 0.70 -1.32 -5.80
C ARG A 73 0.64 -2.69 -5.16
N GLU A 74 1.70 -3.09 -4.45
CA GLU A 74 1.74 -4.38 -3.76
C GLU A 74 0.66 -4.47 -2.69
N ILE A 75 0.48 -3.41 -1.91
CA ILE A 75 -0.54 -3.38 -0.87
C ILE A 75 -1.95 -3.41 -1.48
N SER A 76 -2.16 -2.65 -2.55
CA SER A 76 -3.44 -2.65 -3.24
C SER A 76 -3.77 -4.03 -3.81
N ALA A 77 -2.79 -4.69 -4.42
CA ALA A 77 -2.96 -6.05 -4.95
C ALA A 77 -3.26 -7.05 -3.83
N TYR A 78 -2.54 -6.94 -2.71
CA TYR A 78 -2.77 -7.81 -1.57
C TYR A 78 -4.18 -7.65 -1.02
N LEU A 79 -4.65 -6.41 -0.87
CA LEU A 79 -6.00 -6.15 -0.37
C LEU A 79 -7.08 -6.71 -1.30
N SER A 80 -6.87 -6.60 -2.61
CA SER A 80 -7.79 -7.17 -3.59
C SER A 80 -7.85 -8.69 -3.48
N GLU A 81 -6.70 -9.33 -3.34
CA GLU A 81 -6.61 -10.78 -3.15
C GLU A 81 -7.28 -11.22 -1.85
N LEU A 82 -7.04 -10.48 -0.78
CA LEU A 82 -7.61 -10.79 0.52
C LEU A 82 -9.14 -10.69 0.49
N THR A 83 -9.67 -9.65 -0.15
CA THR A 83 -11.11 -9.46 -0.29
C THR A 83 -11.73 -10.60 -1.09
N PHE A 84 -11.09 -10.99 -2.20
CA PHE A 84 -11.56 -12.11 -3.03
C PHE A 84 -11.58 -13.41 -2.24
N SER A 85 -10.51 -13.70 -1.51
CA SER A 85 -10.40 -14.92 -0.70
C SER A 85 -11.45 -14.94 0.42
N GLU A 86 -11.71 -13.79 1.03
CA GLU A 86 -12.72 -13.65 2.07
C GLU A 86 -14.11 -13.94 1.52
N GLU A 87 -14.44 -13.43 0.34
CA GLU A 87 -15.71 -13.68 -0.32
C GLU A 87 -15.88 -15.16 -0.66
N GLU A 88 -14.84 -15.82 -1.17
CA GLU A 88 -14.87 -17.25 -1.46
C GLU A 88 -15.12 -18.06 -0.20
N TYR A 89 -14.46 -17.73 0.88
CA TYR A 89 -14.61 -18.42 2.16
C TYR A 89 -16.04 -18.27 2.66
N TYR A 90 -16.59 -17.09 2.58
CA TYR A 90 -17.95 -16.82 3.02
C TYR A 90 -18.98 -17.62 2.18
N GLU A 91 -18.81 -17.66 0.89
CA GLU A 91 -19.70 -18.43 0.00
C GLU A 91 -19.63 -19.92 0.29
N THR A 92 -18.46 -20.45 0.57
CA THR A 92 -18.27 -21.85 0.90
C THR A 92 -19.01 -22.19 2.22
N GLU A 93 -18.88 -21.37 3.23
CA GLU A 93 -19.59 -21.55 4.49
C GLU A 93 -21.11 -21.52 4.30
N LYS A 94 -21.58 -20.58 3.50
CA LYS A 94 -22.99 -20.44 3.20
C LYS A 94 -23.55 -21.68 2.51
N ARG A 95 -22.80 -22.25 1.55
CA ARG A 95 -23.21 -23.47 0.86
C ARG A 95 -23.33 -24.66 1.82
N LEU A 96 -22.38 -24.79 2.72
CA LEU A 96 -22.38 -25.86 3.72
C LEU A 96 -23.61 -25.75 4.63
N ASP A 97 -23.97 -24.56 5.04
CA ASP A 97 -25.16 -24.30 5.84
C ASP A 97 -26.45 -24.65 5.11
N GLU A 98 -26.50 -24.36 3.81
CA GLU A 98 -27.68 -24.69 2.98
C GLU A 98 -27.88 -26.19 2.80
N ILE A 99 -26.78 -26.95 2.76
CA ILE A 99 -26.84 -28.40 2.61
C ILE A 99 -27.33 -29.06 3.89
N ASN A 100 -27.05 -28.52 5.02
CA ASN A 100 -27.48 -29.05 6.31
C ASN A 100 -28.90 -28.56 6.68
#